data_0d39d5d41c2aa2fd9a33cefede5761cd
#
_entry.id   0d39d5d41c2aa2fd9a33cefede5761cd
#
_cell.length_a   1.000
_cell.length_b   1.000
_cell.length_c   1.000
_cell.angle_alpha   90.00
_cell.angle_beta   90.00
_cell.angle_gamma   90.00
#
_symmetry.space_group_name_H-M   'P 1'
#
loop_
_entity.id
_entity.type
_entity.pdbx_description
1 polymer ?
#
loop_
_entity_poly.entity_id
_entity_poly.type
_entity_poly.pdbx_seq_one_letter_code
_entity_poly.pdbx_strand_id
1 'polypeptide(L)'
;MNTYTSVGNENSASIDQKAESVTTIKAMRLAALVTAINILVASGFAIAAIIRPQLVVPAGFVATDASLILALYAAARTIPLALFALAAIYKRATSELLILGTLAGAMQLLDAGIGLYERDLGKCAGPLFIAVLQFFVMYRLHRSMRITPQTKRG
;
A
#
# COMPACT_ATOMS: atom_id res chain seq x y z
N MET A 1 -53.12 17.13 -4.53
CA MET A 1 -52.51 17.50 -5.82
C MET A 1 -51.05 17.89 -5.56
N ASN A 2 -50.14 16.94 -5.37
CA ASN A 2 -48.68 17.18 -5.13
C ASN A 2 -47.86 15.93 -5.54
N THR A 3 -47.80 15.66 -6.86
CA THR A 3 -47.05 14.52 -7.40
C THR A 3 -45.70 14.93 -8.04
N TYR A 4 -45.37 16.22 -8.09
CA TYR A 4 -44.18 16.72 -8.79
C TYR A 4 -42.91 16.83 -7.92
N THR A 5 -43.02 16.74 -6.60
CA THR A 5 -41.86 16.91 -5.68
C THR A 5 -41.07 15.66 -5.42
N SER A 6 -41.59 14.45 -5.69
CA SER A 6 -40.91 13.20 -5.38
C SER A 6 -39.86 12.79 -6.46
N VAL A 7 -40.16 13.06 -7.72
CA VAL A 7 -39.30 12.65 -8.85
C VAL A 7 -37.95 13.39 -8.89
N GLY A 8 -37.91 14.64 -8.46
CA GLY A 8 -36.66 15.43 -8.39
C GLY A 8 -35.69 14.93 -7.33
N ASN A 9 -36.21 14.43 -6.21
CA ASN A 9 -35.39 13.97 -5.08
C ASN A 9 -34.78 12.60 -5.35
N GLU A 10 -35.48 11.70 -6.03
CA GLU A 10 -34.96 10.36 -6.42
C GLU A 10 -33.83 10.45 -7.45
N ASN A 11 -33.93 11.36 -8.41
CA ASN A 11 -32.89 11.57 -9.41
C ASN A 11 -31.60 12.15 -8.80
N SER A 12 -31.72 13.10 -7.89
CA SER A 12 -30.57 13.67 -7.19
C SER A 12 -29.86 12.61 -6.32
N ALA A 13 -30.61 11.80 -5.58
CA ALA A 13 -30.06 10.72 -4.76
C ALA A 13 -29.33 9.66 -5.62
N SER A 14 -29.86 9.32 -6.78
CA SER A 14 -29.24 8.34 -7.69
C SER A 14 -27.95 8.86 -8.33
N ILE A 15 -27.86 10.14 -8.65
CA ILE A 15 -26.67 10.81 -9.19
C ILE A 15 -25.57 10.88 -8.11
N ASP A 16 -25.90 11.24 -6.89
CA ASP A 16 -24.96 11.32 -5.78
C ASP A 16 -24.40 9.94 -5.45
N GLN A 17 -25.24 8.90 -5.39
CA GLN A 17 -24.81 7.52 -5.15
C GLN A 17 -23.87 6.99 -6.25
N LYS A 18 -24.12 7.34 -7.50
CA LYS A 18 -23.27 6.98 -8.64
C LYS A 18 -21.92 7.70 -8.59
N ALA A 19 -21.90 8.98 -8.24
CA ALA A 19 -20.68 9.77 -8.08
C ALA A 19 -19.81 9.21 -6.92
N GLU A 20 -20.43 8.82 -5.83
CA GLU A 20 -19.76 8.25 -4.65
C GLU A 20 -19.15 6.87 -4.95
N SER A 21 -19.88 6.00 -5.65
CA SER A 21 -19.37 4.69 -6.08
C SER A 21 -18.18 4.81 -7.03
N VAL A 22 -18.20 5.76 -7.96
CA VAL A 22 -17.08 6.03 -8.88
C VAL A 22 -15.84 6.52 -8.13
N THR A 23 -16.01 7.34 -7.10
CA THR A 23 -14.91 7.85 -6.28
C THR A 23 -14.23 6.74 -5.49
N THR A 24 -15.02 5.83 -4.90
CA THR A 24 -14.51 4.67 -4.16
C THR A 24 -13.74 3.71 -5.07
N ILE A 25 -14.24 3.44 -6.28
CA ILE A 25 -13.55 2.60 -7.26
C ILE A 25 -12.20 3.21 -7.67
N LYS A 26 -12.16 4.53 -7.91
CA LYS A 26 -10.91 5.22 -8.25
C LYS A 26 -9.90 5.18 -7.10
N ALA A 27 -10.35 5.42 -5.85
CA ALA A 27 -9.49 5.33 -4.67
C ALA A 27 -8.91 3.90 -4.50
N MET A 28 -9.74 2.87 -4.67
CA MET A 28 -9.30 1.48 -4.61
C MET A 28 -8.28 1.13 -5.69
N ARG A 29 -8.50 1.55 -6.95
CA ARG A 29 -7.56 1.30 -8.05
C ARG A 29 -6.21 1.98 -7.80
N LEU A 30 -6.22 3.23 -7.33
CA LEU A 30 -4.99 3.95 -7.00
C LEU A 30 -4.24 3.28 -5.85
N ALA A 31 -4.96 2.91 -4.78
CA ALA A 31 -4.40 2.19 -3.66
C ALA A 31 -3.79 0.84 -4.08
N ALA A 32 -4.48 0.07 -4.91
CA ALA A 32 -4.01 -1.19 -5.45
C ALA A 32 -2.74 -1.02 -6.29
N LEU A 33 -2.70 0.00 -7.17
CA LEU A 33 -1.54 0.28 -8.02
C LEU A 33 -0.31 0.64 -7.18
N VAL A 34 -0.45 1.58 -6.25
CA VAL A 34 0.67 2.04 -5.41
C VAL A 34 1.16 0.90 -4.52
N THR A 35 0.24 0.12 -3.92
CA THR A 35 0.61 -1.05 -3.12
C THR A 35 1.33 -2.12 -3.97
N ALA A 36 0.84 -2.41 -5.17
CA ALA A 36 1.48 -3.38 -6.07
C ALA A 36 2.92 -2.94 -6.42
N ILE A 37 3.13 -1.68 -6.79
CA ILE A 37 4.46 -1.14 -7.07
C ILE A 37 5.36 -1.26 -5.83
N ASN A 38 4.87 -0.83 -4.67
CA ASN A 38 5.61 -0.90 -3.41
C ASN A 38 6.09 -2.32 -3.09
N ILE A 39 5.18 -3.30 -3.08
CA ILE A 39 5.52 -4.69 -2.72
C ILE A 39 6.41 -5.36 -3.78
N LEU A 40 6.25 -5.04 -5.06
CA LEU A 40 7.12 -5.55 -6.12
C LEU A 40 8.54 -4.99 -6.00
N VAL A 41 8.68 -3.70 -5.74
CA VAL A 41 9.99 -3.06 -5.49
C VAL A 41 10.64 -3.66 -4.26
N ALA A 42 9.93 -3.75 -3.14
CA ALA A 42 10.45 -4.34 -1.90
C ALA A 42 10.86 -5.81 -2.08
N SER A 43 10.05 -6.63 -2.77
CA SER A 43 10.38 -8.02 -3.07
C SER A 43 11.59 -8.15 -4.00
N GLY A 44 11.66 -7.28 -5.02
CA GLY A 44 12.81 -7.22 -5.92
C GLY A 44 14.10 -6.89 -5.17
N PHE A 45 14.08 -5.93 -4.25
CA PHE A 45 15.22 -5.62 -3.39
C PHE A 45 15.59 -6.78 -2.47
N ALA A 46 14.61 -7.45 -1.85
CA ALA A 46 14.85 -8.60 -0.98
C ALA A 46 15.53 -9.75 -1.75
N ILE A 47 15.07 -10.04 -2.96
CA ILE A 47 15.69 -11.07 -3.84
C ILE A 47 17.09 -10.62 -4.27
N ALA A 48 17.26 -9.36 -4.69
CA ALA A 48 18.55 -8.82 -5.08
C ALA A 48 19.58 -8.88 -3.94
N ALA A 49 19.15 -8.63 -2.70
CA ALA A 49 19.99 -8.73 -1.51
C ALA A 49 20.45 -10.16 -1.21
N ILE A 50 19.66 -11.18 -1.53
CA ILE A 50 20.08 -12.59 -1.42
C ILE A 50 21.15 -12.91 -2.46
N ILE A 51 20.98 -12.43 -3.71
CA ILE A 51 21.91 -12.68 -4.81
C ILE A 51 23.20 -11.87 -4.64
N ARG A 52 23.10 -10.66 -4.10
CA ARG A 52 24.20 -9.72 -3.87
C ARG A 52 24.11 -9.12 -2.46
N PRO A 53 24.60 -9.81 -1.42
CA PRO A 53 24.53 -9.33 -0.03
C PRO A 53 25.19 -7.96 0.21
N GLN A 54 26.08 -7.52 -0.69
CA GLN A 54 26.66 -6.18 -0.66
C GLN A 54 25.61 -5.05 -0.70
N LEU A 55 24.44 -5.29 -1.27
CA LEU A 55 23.39 -4.29 -1.36
C LEU A 55 22.78 -3.88 0.00
N VAL A 56 22.91 -4.76 0.99
CA VAL A 56 22.38 -4.51 2.35
C VAL A 56 23.47 -4.13 3.36
N VAL A 57 24.72 -4.07 2.92
CA VAL A 57 25.86 -3.68 3.78
C VAL A 57 26.16 -2.19 3.57
N PRO A 58 26.53 -1.41 4.62
CA PRO A 58 26.96 -0.05 4.45
C PRO A 58 28.19 0.08 3.54
N ALA A 59 28.35 1.23 2.90
CA ALA A 59 29.46 1.49 1.99
C ALA A 59 30.82 1.30 2.72
N GLY A 60 31.74 0.57 2.09
CA GLY A 60 33.07 0.29 2.67
C GLY A 60 33.14 -0.98 3.55
N PHE A 61 32.03 -1.67 3.78
CA PHE A 61 32.03 -2.94 4.48
C PHE A 61 31.96 -4.13 3.51
N VAL A 62 32.52 -5.25 3.90
CA VAL A 62 32.46 -6.51 3.13
C VAL A 62 31.25 -7.32 3.57
N ALA A 63 30.49 -7.87 2.62
CA ALA A 63 29.40 -8.79 2.93
C ALA A 63 29.93 -10.07 3.59
N THR A 64 29.22 -10.54 4.60
CA THR A 64 29.52 -11.74 5.38
C THR A 64 28.33 -12.70 5.34
N ASP A 65 28.49 -13.91 5.89
CA ASP A 65 27.37 -14.85 6.08
C ASP A 65 26.24 -14.23 6.91
N ALA A 66 26.58 -13.37 7.87
CA ALA A 66 25.58 -12.65 8.65
C ALA A 66 24.73 -11.71 7.78
N SER A 67 25.32 -11.03 6.78
CA SER A 67 24.55 -10.18 5.85
C SER A 67 23.63 -10.99 4.95
N LEU A 68 24.04 -12.20 4.54
CA LEU A 68 23.17 -13.12 3.81
C LEU A 68 22.00 -13.60 4.67
N ILE A 69 22.25 -13.98 5.92
CA ILE A 69 21.20 -14.39 6.86
C ILE A 69 20.18 -13.25 7.07
N LEU A 70 20.64 -12.00 7.25
CA LEU A 70 19.77 -10.84 7.36
C LEU A 70 18.91 -10.61 6.10
N ALA A 71 19.50 -10.78 4.91
CA ALA A 71 18.76 -10.70 3.65
C ALA A 71 17.69 -11.79 3.53
N LEU A 72 17.98 -13.01 3.97
CA LEU A 72 16.99 -14.10 4.02
C LEU A 72 15.85 -13.80 5.00
N TYR A 73 16.13 -13.23 6.17
CA TYR A 73 15.09 -12.80 7.12
C TYR A 73 14.23 -11.67 6.55
N ALA A 74 14.83 -10.73 5.83
CA ALA A 74 14.09 -9.67 5.14
C ALA A 74 13.16 -10.26 4.07
N ALA A 75 13.65 -11.17 3.24
CA ALA A 75 12.86 -11.83 2.21
C ALA A 75 11.72 -12.69 2.80
N ALA A 76 11.99 -13.43 3.88
CA ALA A 76 10.99 -14.25 4.57
C ALA A 76 9.80 -13.43 5.12
N ARG A 77 9.95 -12.13 5.35
CA ARG A 77 8.87 -11.21 5.74
C ARG A 77 8.22 -10.54 4.54
N THR A 78 9.03 -10.09 3.60
CA THR A 78 8.57 -9.30 2.45
C THR A 78 7.79 -10.14 1.45
N ILE A 79 8.25 -11.36 1.14
CA ILE A 79 7.62 -12.22 0.12
C ILE A 79 6.19 -12.63 0.53
N PRO A 80 5.93 -13.16 1.74
CA PRO A 80 4.55 -13.45 2.17
C PRO A 80 3.65 -12.21 2.17
N LEU A 81 4.14 -11.06 2.65
CA LEU A 81 3.38 -9.82 2.61
C LEU A 81 2.97 -9.46 1.17
N ALA A 82 3.91 -9.59 0.22
CA ALA A 82 3.64 -9.32 -1.19
C ALA A 82 2.56 -10.26 -1.75
N LEU A 83 2.64 -11.56 -1.45
CA LEU A 83 1.65 -12.54 -1.90
C LEU A 83 0.25 -12.23 -1.34
N PHE A 84 0.13 -11.94 -0.05
CA PHE A 84 -1.15 -11.57 0.55
C PHE A 84 -1.71 -10.25 0.01
N ALA A 85 -0.87 -9.25 -0.20
CA ALA A 85 -1.29 -7.98 -0.77
C ALA A 85 -1.75 -8.13 -2.22
N LEU A 86 -1.05 -8.93 -3.05
CA LEU A 86 -1.48 -9.25 -4.41
C LEU A 86 -2.81 -10.03 -4.42
N ALA A 87 -2.98 -10.97 -3.50
CA ALA A 87 -4.24 -11.70 -3.35
C ALA A 87 -5.40 -10.76 -2.96
N ALA A 88 -5.17 -9.80 -2.04
CA ALA A 88 -6.16 -8.79 -1.67
C ALA A 88 -6.53 -7.89 -2.86
N ILE A 89 -5.54 -7.47 -3.65
CA ILE A 89 -5.75 -6.70 -4.89
C ILE A 89 -6.58 -7.50 -5.90
N TYR A 90 -6.21 -8.75 -6.13
CA TYR A 90 -6.91 -9.64 -7.08
C TYR A 90 -8.37 -9.88 -6.67
N LYS A 91 -8.60 -10.15 -5.38
CA LYS A 91 -9.94 -10.35 -4.81
C LYS A 91 -10.73 -9.06 -4.62
N ARG A 92 -10.12 -7.90 -4.88
CA ARG A 92 -10.70 -6.58 -4.59
C ARG A 92 -11.15 -6.43 -3.13
N ALA A 93 -10.43 -7.06 -2.23
CA ALA A 93 -10.69 -7.10 -0.81
C ALA A 93 -10.18 -5.79 -0.17
N THR A 94 -11.05 -4.79 -0.09
CA THR A 94 -10.68 -3.40 0.25
C THR A 94 -10.16 -3.26 1.69
N SER A 95 -10.76 -3.98 2.65
CA SER A 95 -10.35 -3.97 4.05
C SER A 95 -8.97 -4.59 4.23
N GLU A 96 -8.73 -5.72 3.59
CA GLU A 96 -7.46 -6.45 3.61
C GLU A 96 -6.37 -5.61 2.92
N LEU A 97 -6.70 -4.99 1.78
CA LEU A 97 -5.78 -4.08 1.09
C LEU A 97 -5.41 -2.88 1.96
N LEU A 98 -6.36 -2.33 2.72
CA LEU A 98 -6.09 -1.23 3.65
C LEU A 98 -5.08 -1.64 4.73
N ILE A 99 -5.27 -2.80 5.35
CA ILE A 99 -4.38 -3.32 6.40
C ILE A 99 -2.99 -3.62 5.83
N LEU A 100 -2.93 -4.41 4.75
CA LEU A 100 -1.66 -4.84 4.15
C LEU A 100 -0.91 -3.68 3.52
N GLY A 101 -1.62 -2.72 2.90
CA GLY A 101 -1.01 -1.51 2.35
C GLY A 101 -0.47 -0.59 3.43
N THR A 102 -1.16 -0.46 4.57
CA THR A 102 -0.65 0.29 5.72
C THR A 102 0.60 -0.38 6.31
N LEU A 103 0.59 -1.70 6.43
CA LEU A 103 1.76 -2.47 6.88
C LEU A 103 2.94 -2.30 5.93
N ALA A 104 2.71 -2.38 4.61
CA ALA A 104 3.75 -2.14 3.61
C ALA A 104 4.33 -0.72 3.71
N GLY A 105 3.50 0.29 3.96
CA GLY A 105 3.95 1.66 4.20
C GLY A 105 4.79 1.81 5.48
N ALA A 106 4.40 1.12 6.55
CA ALA A 106 5.16 1.11 7.80
C ALA A 106 6.53 0.44 7.64
N MET A 107 6.62 -0.64 6.87
CA MET A 107 7.91 -1.27 6.54
C MET A 107 8.83 -0.30 5.80
N GLN A 108 8.34 0.40 4.78
CA GLN A 108 9.11 1.41 4.05
C GLN A 108 9.57 2.57 4.94
N LEU A 109 8.75 2.96 5.91
CA LEU A 109 9.15 4.00 6.88
C LEU A 109 10.29 3.52 7.77
N LEU A 110 10.27 2.26 8.20
CA LEU A 110 11.36 1.64 8.98
C LEU A 110 12.63 1.51 8.13
N ASP A 111 12.52 1.10 6.87
CA ASP A 111 13.63 1.02 5.93
C ASP A 111 14.27 2.40 5.72
N ALA A 112 13.47 3.46 5.59
CA ALA A 112 13.96 4.84 5.53
C ALA A 112 14.72 5.23 6.82
N GLY A 113 14.24 4.79 7.98
CA GLY A 113 14.92 4.99 9.27
C GLY A 113 16.29 4.30 9.33
N ILE A 114 16.40 3.10 8.76
CA ILE A 114 17.68 2.38 8.65
C ILE A 114 18.62 3.14 7.72
N GLY A 115 18.16 3.61 6.55
CA GLY A 115 18.95 4.44 5.63
C GLY A 115 19.47 5.72 6.29
N LEU A 116 18.65 6.35 7.12
CA LEU A 116 19.05 7.53 7.89
C LEU A 116 20.13 7.17 8.94
N TYR A 117 19.99 6.06 9.64
CA TYR A 117 20.97 5.57 10.60
C TYR A 117 22.33 5.26 9.93
N GLU A 118 22.30 4.66 8.72
CA GLU A 118 23.49 4.42 7.92
C GLU A 118 24.11 5.71 7.32
N ARG A 119 23.45 6.87 7.47
CA ARG A 119 23.78 8.14 6.82
C ARG A 119 23.82 8.06 5.29
N ASP A 120 23.05 7.15 4.72
CA ASP A 120 22.90 6.95 3.29
C ASP A 120 21.57 7.58 2.82
N LEU A 121 21.66 8.80 2.29
CA LEU A 121 20.48 9.52 1.80
C LEU A 121 19.78 8.81 0.64
N GLY A 122 20.50 8.04 -0.17
CA GLY A 122 19.91 7.24 -1.25
C GLY A 122 19.02 6.12 -0.70
N LYS A 123 19.50 5.42 0.33
CA LYS A 123 18.73 4.38 1.01
C LYS A 123 17.58 4.93 1.87
N CYS A 124 17.65 6.19 2.28
CA CYS A 124 16.60 6.86 3.05
C CYS A 124 15.49 7.42 2.16
N ALA A 125 15.83 8.21 1.13
CA ALA A 125 14.88 9.02 0.38
C ALA A 125 13.88 8.17 -0.42
N GLY A 126 14.31 7.07 -1.03
CA GLY A 126 13.45 6.18 -1.82
C GLY A 126 12.34 5.55 -0.98
N PRO A 127 12.67 4.80 0.09
CA PRO A 127 11.67 4.22 0.98
C PRO A 127 10.78 5.26 1.64
N LEU A 128 11.32 6.42 2.04
CA LEU A 128 10.52 7.50 2.63
C LEU A 128 9.46 8.02 1.66
N PHE A 129 9.84 8.26 0.41
CA PHE A 129 8.90 8.71 -0.62
C PHE A 129 7.79 7.67 -0.84
N ILE A 130 8.14 6.38 -0.94
CA ILE A 130 7.18 5.30 -1.10
C ILE A 130 6.26 5.21 0.12
N ALA A 131 6.78 5.35 1.35
CA ALA A 131 6.00 5.34 2.58
C ALA A 131 4.94 6.45 2.60
N VAL A 132 5.35 7.69 2.29
CA VAL A 132 4.44 8.85 2.25
C VAL A 132 3.33 8.63 1.22
N LEU A 133 3.68 8.18 0.02
CA LEU A 133 2.71 7.90 -1.04
C LEU A 133 1.76 6.77 -0.62
N GLN A 134 2.28 5.71 0.00
CA GLN A 134 1.49 4.57 0.47
C GLN A 134 0.48 5.00 1.55
N PHE A 135 0.90 5.75 2.57
CA PHE A 135 -0.02 6.24 3.60
C PHE A 135 -1.07 7.19 3.03
N PHE A 136 -0.69 8.05 2.09
CA PHE A 136 -1.62 8.95 1.43
C PHE A 136 -2.74 8.18 0.70
N VAL A 137 -2.40 7.15 -0.09
CA VAL A 137 -3.42 6.38 -0.80
C VAL A 137 -4.26 5.51 0.14
N MET A 138 -3.69 4.99 1.23
CA MET A 138 -4.44 4.27 2.27
C MET A 138 -5.41 5.19 3.01
N TYR A 139 -4.99 6.40 3.33
CA TYR A 139 -5.88 7.42 3.93
C TYR A 139 -7.06 7.75 3.00
N ARG A 140 -6.79 7.96 1.71
CA ARG A 140 -7.86 8.21 0.72
C ARG A 140 -8.82 7.04 0.60
N LEU A 141 -8.29 5.81 0.58
CA LEU A 141 -9.12 4.61 0.54
C LEU A 141 -9.99 4.50 1.79
N HIS A 142 -9.41 4.67 2.98
CA HIS A 142 -10.14 4.62 4.24
C HIS A 142 -11.26 5.68 4.30
N ARG A 143 -10.96 6.91 3.87
CA ARG A 143 -11.96 7.98 3.82
C ARG A 143 -13.12 7.63 2.88
N SER A 144 -12.83 7.06 1.70
CA SER A 144 -13.88 6.67 0.75
C SER A 144 -14.81 5.58 1.29
N MET A 145 -14.29 4.66 2.12
CA MET A 145 -15.10 3.61 2.77
C MET A 145 -16.03 4.15 3.85
N ARG A 146 -15.66 5.23 4.53
CA ARG A 146 -16.50 5.85 5.59
C ARG A 146 -17.67 6.64 5.04
N ILE A 147 -17.54 7.16 3.83
CA ILE A 147 -18.56 7.99 3.20
C ILE A 147 -19.69 7.13 2.64
N THR A 148 -19.42 5.90 2.21
CA THR A 148 -20.45 4.99 1.70
C THR A 148 -21.17 4.30 2.85
N PRO A 149 -22.43 4.68 3.18
CA PRO A 149 -23.20 4.00 4.21
C PRO A 149 -23.37 2.53 3.80
N GLN A 150 -23.00 1.62 4.66
CA GLN A 150 -23.33 0.20 4.51
C GLN A 150 -24.85 0.09 4.50
N THR A 151 -25.45 0.02 3.32
CA THR A 151 -26.86 -0.37 3.20
C THR A 151 -26.97 -1.73 3.84
N LYS A 152 -27.53 -1.77 5.08
CA LYS A 152 -27.77 -3.02 5.82
C LYS A 152 -28.46 -4.00 4.88
N ARG A 153 -27.77 -5.07 4.52
CA ARG A 153 -28.41 -6.27 4.00
C ARG A 153 -29.26 -6.82 5.15
N GLY A 154 -30.55 -6.46 5.13
CA GLY A 154 -31.57 -7.14 5.90
C GLY A 154 -32.01 -8.37 5.13
#